data_de26bf968861b8deb1c27d2fc176112e
#
_entry.id   de26bf968861b8deb1c27d2fc176112e
#
_cell.length_a   1.000
_cell.length_b   1.000
_cell.length_c   1.000
_cell.angle_alpha   90.00
_cell.angle_beta   90.00
_cell.angle_gamma   90.00
#
_symmetry.space_group_name_H-M   'P 1'
#
loop_
_entity.id
_entity.type
_entity.pdbx_description
1 polymer ?
#
loop_
_entity_poly.entity_id
_entity_poly.type
_entity_poly.pdbx_seq_one_letter_code
_entity_poly.pdbx_strand_id
1 'polypeptide(L)'
;MIPLGAACPLLASTLTLDEFGAFRAGRALSDPLDLRLLPGTVLGVVGPNGVGKSSLLGAIASSGVQSFGRLHYGDDELLAMRAGDRASIVSLLAQDLRAPEELRVLELVEVGARASRREHPRAAALEALEQADVAELASRRFGTLSGGQKQLVHLARVLAQDTPIVIFDEPTSALDLYHQRAVEQTMRRLGNDGKIVIAALHDLSLALNACTQILLLNRDGDSHAGAPAEVLRPELVHAAYGVHTSIHTTPHGRRFLSTE
;
A
#
# COMPACT_ATOMS: atom_id res chain seq x y z
N MET A 1 25.66 -16.73 -29.95
CA MET A 1 26.35 -16.51 -28.67
C MET A 1 25.68 -15.31 -28.03
N ILE A 2 24.71 -15.55 -27.13
CA ILE A 2 23.96 -14.52 -26.37
C ILE A 2 24.86 -14.14 -25.21
N PRO A 3 25.15 -12.84 -24.97
CA PRO A 3 25.97 -12.44 -23.83
C PRO A 3 25.26 -12.81 -22.52
N LEU A 4 25.85 -13.70 -21.73
CA LEU A 4 25.53 -13.92 -20.34
C LEU A 4 25.85 -12.61 -19.58
N GLY A 5 24.83 -11.89 -19.10
CA GLY A 5 25.07 -10.79 -18.18
C GLY A 5 24.03 -9.66 -18.14
N ALA A 6 22.98 -9.70 -18.93
CA ALA A 6 21.86 -8.76 -18.71
C ALA A 6 20.89 -9.40 -17.69
N ALA A 7 20.90 -8.91 -16.46
CA ALA A 7 19.86 -9.22 -15.49
C ALA A 7 18.50 -8.96 -16.16
N CYS A 8 17.57 -9.90 -16.02
CA CYS A 8 16.22 -9.74 -16.57
C CYS A 8 15.66 -8.41 -16.01
N PRO A 9 15.21 -7.45 -16.84
CA PRO A 9 14.72 -6.14 -16.34
C PRO A 9 13.63 -6.26 -15.28
N LEU A 10 12.87 -7.35 -15.28
CA LEU A 10 11.85 -7.65 -14.26
C LEU A 10 12.45 -7.98 -12.88
N LEU A 11 13.66 -8.56 -12.82
CA LEU A 11 14.34 -8.84 -11.54
C LEU A 11 14.96 -7.58 -10.95
N ALA A 12 15.42 -6.64 -11.78
CA ALA A 12 16.02 -5.38 -11.34
C ALA A 12 15.02 -4.44 -10.61
N SER A 13 13.72 -4.71 -10.68
CA SER A 13 12.67 -3.90 -10.06
C SER A 13 11.78 -4.72 -9.11
N THR A 14 12.25 -5.86 -8.62
CA THR A 14 11.52 -6.73 -7.69
C THR A 14 11.73 -6.27 -6.25
N LEU A 15 10.65 -6.18 -5.46
CA LEU A 15 10.75 -6.03 -4.02
C LEU A 15 10.83 -7.41 -3.37
N THR A 16 11.93 -7.67 -2.64
CA THR A 16 12.16 -8.93 -1.94
C THR A 16 12.20 -8.69 -0.44
N LEU A 17 11.37 -9.42 0.28
CA LEU A 17 11.39 -9.59 1.71
C LEU A 17 12.08 -10.93 1.98
N ASP A 18 13.15 -10.93 2.78
CA ASP A 18 13.95 -12.11 3.10
C ASP A 18 14.04 -12.23 4.64
N GLU A 19 13.39 -13.25 5.19
CA GLU A 19 13.17 -13.43 6.63
C GLU A 19 12.67 -12.15 7.33
N PHE A 20 11.85 -11.35 6.62
CA PHE A 20 11.47 -9.99 7.01
C PHE A 20 10.28 -9.97 7.95
N GLY A 21 10.32 -9.06 8.93
CA GLY A 21 9.19 -8.82 9.82
C GLY A 21 9.31 -7.50 10.58
N ALA A 22 8.27 -7.20 11.35
CA ALA A 22 8.18 -5.98 12.15
C ALA A 22 8.11 -6.30 13.65
N PHE A 23 8.67 -5.41 14.47
CA PHE A 23 8.54 -5.45 15.93
C PHE A 23 7.49 -4.45 16.41
N ARG A 24 6.79 -4.83 17.48
CA ARG A 24 5.96 -3.92 18.28
C ARG A 24 6.22 -4.19 19.76
N ALA A 25 6.59 -3.16 20.51
CA ALA A 25 6.94 -3.29 21.93
C ALA A 25 7.95 -4.41 22.23
N GLY A 26 8.95 -4.59 21.35
CA GLY A 26 10.01 -5.60 21.50
C GLY A 26 9.62 -7.03 21.13
N ARG A 27 8.42 -7.26 20.60
CA ARG A 27 7.98 -8.58 20.13
C ARG A 27 7.79 -8.59 18.61
N ALA A 28 8.22 -9.65 17.95
CA ALA A 28 7.89 -9.89 16.54
C ALA A 28 6.37 -10.03 16.39
N LEU A 29 5.83 -9.44 15.32
CA LEU A 29 4.38 -9.42 15.06
C LEU A 29 3.90 -10.61 14.25
N SER A 30 4.80 -11.22 13.48
CA SER A 30 4.55 -12.42 12.68
C SER A 30 5.81 -13.26 12.64
N ASP A 31 5.68 -14.49 12.17
CA ASP A 31 6.82 -15.26 11.70
C ASP A 31 7.54 -14.52 10.57
N PRO A 32 8.82 -14.81 10.33
CA PRO A 32 9.58 -14.21 9.24
C PRO A 32 8.88 -14.42 7.89
N LEU A 33 8.82 -13.37 7.09
CA LEU A 33 8.17 -13.38 5.78
C LEU A 33 9.19 -13.47 4.65
N ASP A 34 9.00 -14.42 3.75
CA ASP A 34 9.72 -14.58 2.50
C ASP A 34 8.77 -14.28 1.34
N LEU A 35 8.90 -13.10 0.73
CA LEU A 35 8.02 -12.65 -0.35
C LEU A 35 8.83 -12.03 -1.48
N ARG A 36 8.36 -12.24 -2.71
CA ARG A 36 8.86 -11.55 -3.91
C ARG A 36 7.70 -10.91 -4.64
N LEU A 37 7.75 -9.59 -4.74
CA LEU A 37 6.73 -8.79 -5.41
C LEU A 37 7.31 -8.22 -6.70
N LEU A 38 6.79 -8.69 -7.81
CA LEU A 38 7.19 -8.25 -9.15
C LEU A 38 6.52 -6.91 -9.49
N PRO A 39 7.07 -6.12 -10.43
CA PRO A 39 6.36 -4.99 -11.02
C PRO A 39 4.96 -5.38 -11.48
N GLY A 40 3.97 -4.55 -11.17
CA GLY A 40 2.57 -4.82 -11.43
C GLY A 40 1.83 -5.58 -10.33
N THR A 41 2.53 -6.01 -9.27
CA THR A 41 1.87 -6.66 -8.13
C THR A 41 1.07 -5.65 -7.32
N VAL A 42 -0.19 -5.99 -7.04
CA VAL A 42 -1.02 -5.36 -6.03
C VAL A 42 -1.21 -6.36 -4.89
N LEU A 43 -0.43 -6.19 -3.81
CA LEU A 43 -0.49 -7.03 -2.61
C LEU A 43 -1.49 -6.45 -1.61
N GLY A 44 -2.52 -7.21 -1.28
CA GLY A 44 -3.42 -6.91 -0.16
C GLY A 44 -2.91 -7.59 1.12
N VAL A 45 -2.60 -6.81 2.15
CA VAL A 45 -2.29 -7.32 3.49
C VAL A 45 -3.58 -7.30 4.29
N VAL A 46 -4.08 -8.49 4.64
CA VAL A 46 -5.34 -8.69 5.36
C VAL A 46 -5.12 -9.46 6.64
N GLY A 47 -6.05 -9.41 7.56
CA GLY A 47 -5.99 -10.07 8.86
C GLY A 47 -6.76 -9.29 9.92
N PRO A 48 -7.01 -9.87 11.10
CA PRO A 48 -7.77 -9.24 12.17
C PRO A 48 -7.18 -7.90 12.64
N ASN A 49 -8.00 -7.11 13.34
CA ASN A 49 -7.51 -5.87 13.94
C ASN A 49 -6.43 -6.17 14.99
N GLY A 50 -5.37 -5.36 14.97
CA GLY A 50 -4.24 -5.49 15.90
C GLY A 50 -3.21 -6.56 15.55
N VAL A 51 -3.38 -7.31 14.44
CA VAL A 51 -2.45 -8.38 14.03
C VAL A 51 -1.09 -7.86 13.55
N GLY A 52 -0.98 -6.56 13.22
CA GLY A 52 0.30 -5.96 12.85
C GLY A 52 0.40 -5.45 11.41
N LYS A 53 -0.70 -5.40 10.65
CA LYS A 53 -0.71 -4.91 9.26
C LYS A 53 0.00 -3.56 9.10
N SER A 54 -0.46 -2.52 9.81
CA SER A 54 0.13 -1.18 9.75
C SER A 54 1.59 -1.15 10.20
N SER A 55 1.97 -1.98 11.17
CA SER A 55 3.36 -2.09 11.60
C SER A 55 4.24 -2.74 10.53
N LEU A 56 3.75 -3.79 9.84
CA LEU A 56 4.45 -4.40 8.71
C LEU A 56 4.64 -3.38 7.58
N LEU A 57 3.57 -2.68 7.19
CA LEU A 57 3.64 -1.64 6.16
C LEU A 57 4.59 -0.51 6.56
N GLY A 58 4.53 -0.07 7.81
CA GLY A 58 5.44 0.93 8.37
C GLY A 58 6.90 0.47 8.39
N ALA A 59 7.16 -0.80 8.63
CA ALA A 59 8.50 -1.39 8.57
C ALA A 59 9.03 -1.42 7.12
N ILE A 60 8.21 -1.82 6.14
CA ILE A 60 8.56 -1.80 4.71
C ILE A 60 8.85 -0.37 4.25
N ALA A 61 8.03 0.61 4.68
CA ALA A 61 8.25 2.03 4.40
C ALA A 61 9.39 2.65 5.20
N SER A 62 9.94 1.93 6.21
CA SER A 62 10.92 2.44 7.18
C SER A 62 10.46 3.73 7.86
N SER A 63 9.19 3.78 8.26
CA SER A 63 8.54 4.95 8.88
C SER A 63 8.70 4.98 10.41
N GLY A 64 9.86 4.53 10.92
CA GLY A 64 10.17 4.50 12.36
C GLY A 64 9.73 3.22 13.07
N VAL A 65 9.17 2.25 12.36
CA VAL A 65 8.87 0.91 12.88
C VAL A 65 10.13 0.07 12.83
N GLN A 66 10.47 -0.59 13.96
CA GLN A 66 11.58 -1.53 14.00
C GLN A 66 11.27 -2.78 13.19
N SER A 67 12.24 -3.25 12.41
CA SER A 67 12.15 -4.45 11.57
C SER A 67 13.31 -5.38 11.80
N PHE A 68 13.20 -6.63 11.33
CA PHE A 68 14.25 -7.62 11.22
C PHE A 68 14.22 -8.22 9.81
N GLY A 69 15.26 -9.00 9.47
CA GLY A 69 15.43 -9.54 8.13
C GLY A 69 15.97 -8.52 7.14
N ARG A 70 15.76 -8.75 5.85
CA ARG A 70 16.27 -7.92 4.78
C ARG A 70 15.14 -7.46 3.86
N LEU A 71 15.30 -6.27 3.29
CA LEU A 71 14.34 -5.67 2.37
C LEU A 71 15.10 -5.07 1.18
N HIS A 72 14.98 -5.70 0.01
CA HIS A 72 15.66 -5.29 -1.20
C HIS A 72 14.68 -4.85 -2.30
N TYR A 73 15.04 -3.79 -3.01
CA TYR A 73 14.41 -3.43 -4.27
C TYR A 73 15.46 -3.48 -5.39
N GLY A 74 15.39 -4.52 -6.22
CA GLY A 74 16.49 -4.88 -7.10
C GLY A 74 17.75 -5.20 -6.30
N ASP A 75 18.83 -4.47 -6.57
CA ASP A 75 20.11 -4.61 -5.88
C ASP A 75 20.23 -3.72 -4.63
N ASP A 76 19.26 -2.82 -4.41
CA ASP A 76 19.30 -1.85 -3.32
C ASP A 76 18.72 -2.42 -2.02
N GLU A 77 19.47 -2.37 -0.91
CA GLU A 77 18.98 -2.70 0.43
C GLU A 77 18.27 -1.48 1.04
N LEU A 78 16.95 -1.50 1.05
CA LEU A 78 16.14 -0.35 1.44
C LEU A 78 16.34 0.09 2.89
N LEU A 79 16.60 -0.84 3.81
CA LEU A 79 16.78 -0.52 5.23
C LEU A 79 18.08 0.26 5.49
N ALA A 80 19.12 0.03 4.67
CA ALA A 80 20.42 0.71 4.77
C ALA A 80 20.42 2.07 4.07
N MET A 81 19.43 2.38 3.23
CA MET A 81 19.37 3.64 2.48
C MET A 81 19.09 4.85 3.37
N ARG A 82 19.64 6.00 2.98
CA ARG A 82 19.24 7.29 3.56
C ARG A 82 17.76 7.57 3.26
N ALA A 83 17.07 8.19 4.20
CA ALA A 83 15.63 8.47 4.07
C ALA A 83 15.27 9.23 2.78
N GLY A 84 16.11 10.20 2.35
CA GLY A 84 15.88 10.97 1.12
C GLY A 84 16.03 10.15 -0.17
N ASP A 85 16.91 9.16 -0.19
CA ASP A 85 17.09 8.28 -1.34
C ASP A 85 15.95 7.25 -1.39
N ARG A 86 15.60 6.68 -0.24
CA ARG A 86 14.45 5.77 -0.12
C ARG A 86 13.13 6.43 -0.49
N ALA A 87 12.95 7.72 -0.22
CA ALA A 87 11.74 8.46 -0.61
C ALA A 87 11.54 8.56 -2.13
N SER A 88 12.55 8.28 -2.96
CA SER A 88 12.38 8.14 -4.41
C SER A 88 11.94 6.73 -4.84
N ILE A 89 11.95 5.76 -3.93
CA ILE A 89 11.58 4.36 -4.19
C ILE A 89 10.26 3.99 -3.53
N VAL A 90 10.01 4.46 -2.30
CA VAL A 90 8.83 4.08 -1.52
C VAL A 90 8.04 5.31 -1.10
N SER A 91 6.74 5.29 -1.35
CA SER A 91 5.77 6.25 -0.79
C SER A 91 4.78 5.54 0.12
N LEU A 92 4.31 6.25 1.15
CA LEU A 92 3.37 5.74 2.14
C LEU A 92 2.20 6.70 2.35
N LEU A 93 0.98 6.18 2.15
CA LEU A 93 -0.24 6.74 2.73
C LEU A 93 -0.45 6.07 4.09
N ALA A 94 -0.07 6.78 5.16
CA ALA A 94 -0.24 6.28 6.52
C ALA A 94 -1.70 6.43 6.99
N GLN A 95 -2.11 5.61 7.96
CA GLN A 95 -3.43 5.71 8.59
C GLN A 95 -3.59 7.05 9.36
N ASP A 96 -2.52 7.53 10.02
CA ASP A 96 -2.51 8.81 10.73
C ASP A 96 -2.14 9.94 9.76
N LEU A 97 -3.14 10.72 9.38
CA LEU A 97 -3.06 11.78 8.37
C LEU A 97 -2.68 13.13 8.98
N ARG A 98 -1.57 13.21 9.69
CA ARG A 98 -1.09 14.47 10.29
C ARG A 98 -0.38 15.34 9.27
N ALA A 99 -0.79 16.60 9.22
CA ALA A 99 -0.09 17.68 8.53
C ALA A 99 -0.36 19.00 9.25
N PRO A 100 0.52 20.01 9.13
CA PRO A 100 0.26 21.35 9.66
C PRO A 100 -1.04 21.90 9.09
N GLU A 101 -1.96 22.33 9.96
CA GLU A 101 -3.31 22.77 9.60
C GLU A 101 -3.32 24.03 8.73
N GLU A 102 -2.29 24.85 8.85
CA GLU A 102 -2.11 26.11 8.13
C GLU A 102 -1.68 25.94 6.69
N LEU A 103 -1.05 24.80 6.35
CA LEU A 103 -0.60 24.53 4.98
C LEU A 103 -1.77 24.49 4.00
N ARG A 104 -1.55 25.04 2.82
CA ARG A 104 -2.47 24.85 1.70
C ARG A 104 -2.35 23.43 1.17
N VAL A 105 -3.46 22.90 0.67
CA VAL A 105 -3.51 21.56 0.06
C VAL A 105 -2.43 21.39 -1.00
N LEU A 106 -2.29 22.34 -1.91
CA LEU A 106 -1.27 22.28 -2.95
C LEU A 106 0.15 22.20 -2.38
N GLU A 107 0.46 22.97 -1.32
CA GLU A 107 1.77 22.96 -0.67
C GLU A 107 2.06 21.59 -0.03
N LEU A 108 1.04 20.98 0.60
CA LEU A 108 1.16 19.66 1.19
C LEU A 108 1.42 18.58 0.12
N VAL A 109 0.75 18.66 -1.03
CA VAL A 109 0.94 17.69 -2.12
C VAL A 109 2.28 17.89 -2.82
N GLU A 110 2.76 19.14 -2.96
CA GLU A 110 4.11 19.45 -3.46
C GLU A 110 5.22 18.79 -2.61
N VAL A 111 5.00 18.60 -1.29
CA VAL A 111 5.98 17.89 -0.44
C VAL A 111 6.25 16.48 -0.97
N GLY A 112 5.22 15.76 -1.44
CA GLY A 112 5.38 14.44 -2.05
C GLY A 112 6.27 14.49 -3.28
N ALA A 113 5.98 15.39 -4.23
CA ALA A 113 6.75 15.55 -5.45
C ALA A 113 8.21 15.94 -5.19
N ARG A 114 8.46 16.78 -4.17
CA ARG A 114 9.82 17.19 -3.75
C ARG A 114 10.59 16.04 -3.10
N ALA A 115 9.90 15.17 -2.35
CA ALA A 115 10.52 14.02 -1.69
C ALA A 115 11.17 13.05 -2.69
N SER A 116 10.57 12.86 -3.87
CA SER A 116 11.12 12.05 -4.96
C SER A 116 11.93 12.86 -5.99
N ARG A 117 12.27 14.11 -5.68
CA ARG A 117 13.10 14.99 -6.53
C ARG A 117 12.52 15.22 -7.93
N ARG A 118 11.17 15.31 -8.05
CA ARG A 118 10.51 15.64 -9.32
C ARG A 118 11.00 17.00 -9.83
N GLU A 119 11.24 17.08 -11.13
CA GLU A 119 11.76 18.30 -11.78
C GLU A 119 10.79 19.48 -11.66
N HIS A 120 9.46 19.20 -11.78
CA HIS A 120 8.40 20.19 -11.70
C HIS A 120 7.40 19.84 -10.58
N PRO A 121 7.76 20.03 -9.28
CA PRO A 121 6.96 19.53 -8.15
C PRO A 121 5.54 20.12 -8.12
N ARG A 122 5.38 21.39 -8.48
CA ARG A 122 4.07 22.05 -8.49
C ARG A 122 3.15 21.51 -9.58
N ALA A 123 3.67 21.23 -10.77
CA ALA A 123 2.88 20.64 -11.86
C ALA A 123 2.47 19.20 -11.49
N ALA A 124 3.39 18.41 -10.96
CA ALA A 124 3.11 17.06 -10.47
C ALA A 124 2.05 17.06 -9.34
N ALA A 125 2.08 18.05 -8.45
CA ALA A 125 1.09 18.19 -7.40
C ALA A 125 -0.31 18.51 -7.93
N LEU A 126 -0.43 19.40 -8.91
CA LEU A 126 -1.71 19.73 -9.55
C LEU A 126 -2.30 18.52 -10.27
N GLU A 127 -1.49 17.81 -11.06
CA GLU A 127 -1.90 16.58 -11.73
C GLU A 127 -2.37 15.51 -10.73
N ALA A 128 -1.65 15.32 -9.63
CA ALA A 128 -2.02 14.36 -8.60
C ALA A 128 -3.34 14.74 -7.88
N LEU A 129 -3.61 16.03 -7.68
CA LEU A 129 -4.89 16.52 -7.15
C LEU A 129 -6.06 16.22 -8.10
N GLU A 130 -5.84 16.37 -9.41
CA GLU A 130 -6.83 15.98 -10.43
C GLU A 130 -7.07 14.47 -10.40
N GLN A 131 -6.00 13.66 -10.34
CA GLN A 131 -6.11 12.20 -10.26
C GLN A 131 -6.83 11.70 -9.01
N ALA A 132 -6.78 12.45 -7.91
CA ALA A 132 -7.46 12.16 -6.65
C ALA A 132 -8.87 12.79 -6.56
N ASP A 133 -9.34 13.48 -7.61
CA ASP A 133 -10.64 14.16 -7.68
C ASP A 133 -10.84 15.21 -6.57
N VAL A 134 -9.78 16.00 -6.28
CA VAL A 134 -9.78 17.06 -5.26
C VAL A 134 -9.05 18.34 -5.70
N ALA A 135 -8.95 18.59 -7.00
CA ALA A 135 -8.25 19.75 -7.57
C ALA A 135 -8.81 21.10 -7.08
N GLU A 136 -10.12 21.18 -6.84
CA GLU A 136 -10.83 22.37 -6.31
C GLU A 136 -10.39 22.73 -4.88
N LEU A 137 -9.79 21.79 -4.14
CA LEU A 137 -9.30 22.00 -2.78
C LEU A 137 -7.89 22.61 -2.74
N ALA A 138 -7.19 22.75 -3.87
CA ALA A 138 -5.78 23.14 -3.95
C ALA A 138 -5.40 24.40 -3.16
N SER A 139 -6.27 25.41 -3.13
CA SER A 139 -6.07 26.67 -2.43
C SER A 139 -6.52 26.67 -0.95
N ARG A 140 -7.27 25.64 -0.53
CA ARG A 140 -7.81 25.56 0.84
C ARG A 140 -6.73 25.20 1.84
N ARG A 141 -6.94 25.57 3.12
CA ARG A 141 -6.09 25.14 4.23
C ARG A 141 -6.45 23.70 4.63
N PHE A 142 -5.44 22.88 4.88
CA PHE A 142 -5.62 21.47 5.23
C PHE A 142 -6.49 21.29 6.49
N GLY A 143 -6.32 22.15 7.51
CA GLY A 143 -7.13 22.10 8.74
C GLY A 143 -8.64 22.28 8.53
N THR A 144 -9.07 22.88 7.41
CA THR A 144 -10.49 23.14 7.11
C THR A 144 -11.20 21.97 6.40
N LEU A 145 -10.48 20.90 6.09
CA LEU A 145 -10.99 19.77 5.33
C LEU A 145 -11.70 18.76 6.22
N SER A 146 -12.70 18.06 5.66
CA SER A 146 -13.29 16.88 6.28
C SER A 146 -12.28 15.71 6.32
N GLY A 147 -12.54 14.67 7.13
CA GLY A 147 -11.70 13.49 7.22
C GLY A 147 -11.46 12.81 5.86
N GLY A 148 -12.53 12.60 5.08
CA GLY A 148 -12.42 12.03 3.74
C GLY A 148 -11.64 12.91 2.77
N GLN A 149 -11.83 14.24 2.80
CA GLN A 149 -11.04 15.16 1.98
C GLN A 149 -9.56 15.14 2.38
N LYS A 150 -9.22 15.07 3.66
CA LYS A 150 -7.84 14.90 4.13
C LYS A 150 -7.22 13.63 3.59
N GLN A 151 -7.96 12.53 3.56
CA GLN A 151 -7.49 11.26 3.02
C GLN A 151 -7.20 11.34 1.53
N LEU A 152 -8.07 11.94 0.73
CA LEU A 152 -7.86 12.13 -0.71
C LEU A 152 -6.68 13.08 -1.01
N VAL A 153 -6.49 14.12 -0.21
CA VAL A 153 -5.33 15.03 -0.32
C VAL A 153 -4.02 14.28 0.01
N HIS A 154 -4.00 13.39 1.00
CA HIS A 154 -2.83 12.56 1.27
C HIS A 154 -2.62 11.49 0.20
N LEU A 155 -3.69 10.96 -0.41
CA LEU A 155 -3.60 10.12 -1.60
C LEU A 155 -2.93 10.90 -2.75
N ALA A 156 -3.37 12.12 -3.04
CA ALA A 156 -2.74 12.98 -4.04
C ALA A 156 -1.25 13.22 -3.73
N ARG A 157 -0.87 13.44 -2.46
CA ARG A 157 0.54 13.59 -2.05
C ARG A 157 1.37 12.34 -2.38
N VAL A 158 0.83 11.15 -2.16
CA VAL A 158 1.49 9.87 -2.50
C VAL A 158 1.60 9.72 -4.02
N LEU A 159 0.56 10.05 -4.77
CA LEU A 159 0.58 10.03 -6.24
C LEU A 159 1.60 11.01 -6.82
N ALA A 160 1.68 12.23 -6.26
CA ALA A 160 2.66 13.24 -6.68
C ALA A 160 4.12 12.80 -6.45
N GLN A 161 4.36 11.92 -5.47
CA GLN A 161 5.68 11.35 -5.19
C GLN A 161 6.12 10.39 -6.30
N ASP A 162 5.19 9.69 -6.97
CA ASP A 162 5.40 8.84 -8.17
C ASP A 162 6.53 7.81 -8.03
N THR A 163 6.51 7.08 -6.93
CA THR A 163 7.51 6.05 -6.62
C THR A 163 7.17 4.70 -7.26
N PRO A 164 8.16 3.81 -7.49
CA PRO A 164 7.92 2.44 -7.96
C PRO A 164 7.18 1.56 -6.94
N ILE A 165 7.33 1.83 -5.63
CA ILE A 165 6.63 1.12 -4.56
C ILE A 165 5.67 2.10 -3.88
N VAL A 166 4.38 1.75 -3.82
CA VAL A 166 3.32 2.57 -3.21
C VAL A 166 2.65 1.77 -2.12
N ILE A 167 2.65 2.31 -0.90
CA ILE A 167 2.09 1.65 0.28
C ILE A 167 0.86 2.42 0.75
N PHE A 168 -0.23 1.69 0.99
CA PHE A 168 -1.50 2.22 1.49
C PHE A 168 -1.88 1.55 2.81
N ASP A 169 -1.94 2.31 3.89
CA ASP A 169 -2.41 1.81 5.18
C ASP A 169 -3.85 2.25 5.41
N GLU A 170 -4.80 1.32 5.23
CA GLU A 170 -6.25 1.52 5.33
C GLU A 170 -6.80 2.68 4.47
N PRO A 171 -6.55 2.68 3.16
CA PRO A 171 -6.79 3.85 2.31
C PRO A 171 -8.28 4.22 2.16
N THR A 172 -9.19 3.37 2.61
CA THR A 172 -10.65 3.54 2.42
C THR A 172 -11.43 3.81 3.71
N SER A 173 -10.78 3.85 4.89
CA SER A 173 -11.43 3.84 6.20
C SER A 173 -12.35 5.05 6.49
N ALA A 174 -12.07 6.22 5.89
CA ALA A 174 -12.83 7.46 6.10
C ALA A 174 -13.60 7.94 4.85
N LEU A 175 -13.71 7.08 3.84
CA LEU A 175 -14.27 7.42 2.53
C LEU A 175 -15.68 6.83 2.34
N ASP A 176 -16.52 7.55 1.60
CA ASP A 176 -17.78 7.03 1.10
C ASP A 176 -17.56 6.02 -0.06
N LEU A 177 -18.64 5.38 -0.50
CA LEU A 177 -18.58 4.32 -1.52
C LEU A 177 -18.00 4.81 -2.87
N TYR A 178 -18.25 6.06 -3.23
CA TYR A 178 -17.71 6.64 -4.47
C TYR A 178 -16.18 6.73 -4.41
N HIS A 179 -15.66 7.33 -3.34
CA HIS A 179 -14.22 7.50 -3.16
C HIS A 179 -13.50 6.18 -2.85
N GLN A 180 -14.14 5.24 -2.13
CA GLN A 180 -13.59 3.88 -1.96
C GLN A 180 -13.34 3.20 -3.31
N ARG A 181 -14.28 3.34 -4.25
CA ARG A 181 -14.13 2.80 -5.59
C ARG A 181 -13.02 3.51 -6.38
N ALA A 182 -12.89 4.82 -6.23
CA ALA A 182 -11.80 5.58 -6.86
C ALA A 182 -10.42 5.11 -6.35
N VAL A 183 -10.29 4.83 -5.05
CA VAL A 183 -9.06 4.26 -4.46
C VAL A 183 -8.79 2.85 -5.02
N GLU A 184 -9.81 1.98 -5.10
CA GLU A 184 -9.69 0.65 -5.72
C GLU A 184 -9.15 0.76 -7.15
N GLN A 185 -9.74 1.64 -7.96
CA GLN A 185 -9.30 1.88 -9.34
C GLN A 185 -7.86 2.43 -9.41
N THR A 186 -7.50 3.32 -8.50
CA THR A 186 -6.15 3.87 -8.40
C THR A 186 -5.13 2.78 -8.09
N MET A 187 -5.39 1.88 -7.13
CA MET A 187 -4.52 0.76 -6.82
C MET A 187 -4.29 -0.14 -8.05
N ARG A 188 -5.38 -0.48 -8.77
CA ARG A 188 -5.30 -1.30 -9.99
C ARG A 188 -4.55 -0.60 -11.11
N ARG A 189 -4.78 0.71 -11.31
CA ARG A 189 -4.06 1.52 -12.30
C ARG A 189 -2.56 1.53 -12.01
N LEU A 190 -2.17 1.83 -10.77
CA LEU A 190 -0.75 1.82 -10.38
C LEU A 190 -0.09 0.46 -10.62
N GLY A 191 -0.78 -0.66 -10.34
CA GLY A 191 -0.30 -1.99 -10.68
C GLY A 191 -0.16 -2.18 -12.20
N ASN A 192 -1.16 -1.78 -12.99
CA ASN A 192 -1.10 -1.87 -14.45
C ASN A 192 0.02 -1.00 -15.05
N ASP A 193 0.37 0.12 -14.39
CA ASP A 193 1.50 0.98 -14.75
C ASP A 193 2.86 0.40 -14.32
N GLY A 194 2.88 -0.85 -13.81
CA GLY A 194 4.09 -1.57 -13.44
C GLY A 194 4.62 -1.25 -12.04
N LYS A 195 3.88 -0.50 -11.22
CA LYS A 195 4.27 -0.23 -9.83
C LYS A 195 3.95 -1.42 -8.93
N ILE A 196 4.68 -1.54 -7.82
CA ILE A 196 4.35 -2.47 -6.74
C ILE A 196 3.47 -1.72 -5.75
N VAL A 197 2.25 -2.20 -5.55
CA VAL A 197 1.29 -1.63 -4.61
C VAL A 197 1.12 -2.58 -3.43
N ILE A 198 1.24 -2.08 -2.20
CA ILE A 198 1.03 -2.86 -0.97
C ILE A 198 -0.05 -2.13 -0.16
N ALA A 199 -1.16 -2.80 0.14
CA ALA A 199 -2.28 -2.17 0.84
C ALA A 199 -2.76 -2.99 2.04
N ALA A 200 -2.80 -2.39 3.23
CA ALA A 200 -3.54 -2.96 4.35
C ALA A 200 -5.04 -2.73 4.13
N LEU A 201 -5.80 -3.81 4.09
CA LEU A 201 -7.22 -3.77 3.77
C LEU A 201 -8.04 -4.49 4.85
N HIS A 202 -9.20 -3.91 5.22
CA HIS A 202 -10.19 -4.55 6.08
C HIS A 202 -11.30 -5.22 5.28
N ASP A 203 -11.64 -4.67 4.12
CA ASP A 203 -12.65 -5.23 3.24
C ASP A 203 -12.04 -6.34 2.37
N LEU A 204 -12.38 -7.59 2.70
CA LEU A 204 -11.94 -8.77 1.95
C LEU A 204 -12.55 -8.82 0.54
N SER A 205 -13.73 -8.23 0.34
CA SER A 205 -14.34 -8.14 -0.98
C SER A 205 -13.57 -7.17 -1.89
N LEU A 206 -13.09 -6.06 -1.33
CA LEU A 206 -12.17 -5.17 -2.03
C LEU A 206 -10.87 -5.89 -2.35
N ALA A 207 -10.28 -6.62 -1.40
CA ALA A 207 -9.06 -7.40 -1.61
C ALA A 207 -9.22 -8.44 -2.73
N LEU A 208 -10.34 -9.18 -2.77
CA LEU A 208 -10.68 -10.15 -3.83
C LEU A 208 -10.72 -9.53 -5.24
N ASN A 209 -11.07 -8.26 -5.36
CA ASN A 209 -11.26 -7.61 -6.66
C ASN A 209 -10.11 -6.70 -7.07
N ALA A 210 -9.39 -6.11 -6.12
CA ALA A 210 -8.33 -5.13 -6.41
C ALA A 210 -6.94 -5.74 -6.45
N CYS A 211 -6.70 -6.81 -5.67
CA CYS A 211 -5.37 -7.36 -5.48
C CYS A 211 -5.03 -8.50 -6.45
N THR A 212 -3.77 -8.60 -6.83
CA THR A 212 -3.21 -9.73 -7.58
C THR A 212 -2.65 -10.80 -6.64
N GLN A 213 -2.24 -10.39 -5.43
CA GLN A 213 -1.77 -11.26 -4.36
C GLN A 213 -2.34 -10.82 -3.02
N ILE A 214 -2.48 -11.75 -2.09
CA ILE A 214 -2.90 -11.51 -0.71
C ILE A 214 -1.85 -12.08 0.24
N LEU A 215 -1.57 -11.33 1.30
CA LEU A 215 -0.89 -11.79 2.50
C LEU A 215 -1.91 -11.74 3.64
N LEU A 216 -2.35 -12.92 4.10
CA LEU A 216 -3.23 -13.08 5.26
C LEU A 216 -2.36 -13.30 6.50
N LEU A 217 -2.48 -12.42 7.49
CA LEU A 217 -1.81 -12.50 8.78
C LEU A 217 -2.75 -13.06 9.83
N ASN A 218 -2.31 -14.06 10.59
CA ASN A 218 -3.03 -14.67 11.69
C ASN A 218 -2.54 -14.15 13.05
N ARG A 219 -3.37 -14.32 14.10
CA ARG A 219 -3.05 -13.86 15.47
C ARG A 219 -1.95 -14.67 16.16
N ASP A 220 -1.74 -15.89 15.74
CA ASP A 220 -0.66 -16.81 16.22
C ASP A 220 0.70 -16.51 15.61
N GLY A 221 0.78 -15.58 14.66
CA GLY A 221 1.98 -15.20 13.94
C GLY A 221 2.13 -15.87 12.58
N ASP A 222 1.34 -16.91 12.29
CA ASP A 222 1.34 -17.57 10.99
C ASP A 222 0.80 -16.66 9.87
N SER A 223 1.21 -16.92 8.66
CA SER A 223 0.80 -16.13 7.50
C SER A 223 0.64 -17.00 6.25
N HIS A 224 -0.28 -16.59 5.38
CA HIS A 224 -0.52 -17.23 4.09
C HIS A 224 -0.42 -16.20 2.98
N ALA A 225 0.41 -16.49 1.97
CA ALA A 225 0.57 -15.62 0.80
C ALA A 225 0.22 -16.38 -0.49
N GLY A 226 -0.44 -15.72 -1.43
CA GLY A 226 -0.81 -16.32 -2.70
C GLY A 226 -1.88 -15.54 -3.47
N ALA A 227 -2.48 -16.19 -4.47
CA ALA A 227 -3.57 -15.60 -5.23
C ALA A 227 -4.81 -15.35 -4.33
N PRO A 228 -5.60 -14.28 -4.58
CA PRO A 228 -6.74 -13.94 -3.72
C PRO A 228 -7.72 -15.10 -3.50
N ALA A 229 -8.01 -15.89 -4.54
CA ALA A 229 -8.93 -17.01 -4.42
C ALA A 229 -8.36 -18.21 -3.61
N GLU A 230 -7.05 -18.30 -3.50
CA GLU A 230 -6.37 -19.36 -2.74
C GLU A 230 -6.26 -19.00 -1.26
N VAL A 231 -5.96 -17.74 -0.95
CA VAL A 231 -5.73 -17.26 0.41
C VAL A 231 -7.02 -16.90 1.11
N LEU A 232 -8.01 -16.36 0.40
CA LEU A 232 -9.31 -15.98 0.99
C LEU A 232 -10.34 -17.10 0.93
N ARG A 233 -9.91 -18.37 0.98
CA ARG A 233 -10.81 -19.52 1.14
C ARG A 233 -11.51 -19.47 2.50
N PRO A 234 -12.77 -19.97 2.59
CA PRO A 234 -13.55 -19.96 3.84
C PRO A 234 -12.80 -20.52 5.05
N GLU A 235 -12.01 -21.59 4.84
CA GLU A 235 -11.26 -22.26 5.92
C GLU A 235 -10.17 -21.36 6.51
N LEU A 236 -9.39 -20.67 5.65
CA LEU A 236 -8.32 -19.77 6.09
C LEU A 236 -8.89 -18.48 6.69
N VAL A 237 -9.99 -17.96 6.12
CA VAL A 237 -10.70 -16.81 6.67
C VAL A 237 -11.28 -17.15 8.05
N HIS A 238 -11.86 -18.36 8.20
CA HIS A 238 -12.36 -18.82 9.50
C HIS A 238 -11.22 -18.94 10.52
N ALA A 239 -10.10 -19.53 10.16
CA ALA A 239 -8.94 -19.65 11.04
C ALA A 239 -8.42 -18.27 11.51
N ALA A 240 -8.35 -17.29 10.61
CA ALA A 240 -7.84 -15.95 10.93
C ALA A 240 -8.84 -15.07 11.70
N TYR A 241 -10.12 -15.08 11.31
CA TYR A 241 -11.14 -14.14 11.80
C TYR A 241 -12.15 -14.77 12.74
N GLY A 242 -12.27 -16.11 12.80
CA GLY A 242 -13.22 -16.83 13.64
C GLY A 242 -14.67 -16.79 13.11
N VAL A 243 -14.88 -16.46 11.83
CA VAL A 243 -16.21 -16.34 11.21
C VAL A 243 -16.32 -17.27 10.00
N HIS A 244 -17.48 -17.87 9.80
CA HIS A 244 -17.77 -18.61 8.58
C HIS A 244 -18.11 -17.65 7.46
N THR A 245 -17.60 -17.95 6.26
CA THR A 245 -17.76 -17.06 5.10
C THR A 245 -18.05 -17.86 3.85
N SER A 246 -18.78 -17.23 2.92
CA SER A 246 -19.04 -17.74 1.58
C SER A 246 -18.66 -16.71 0.54
N ILE A 247 -18.05 -17.14 -0.58
CA ILE A 247 -17.68 -16.26 -1.69
C ILE A 247 -18.78 -16.35 -2.76
N HIS A 248 -19.29 -15.20 -3.14
CA HIS A 248 -20.29 -15.03 -4.18
C HIS A 248 -19.73 -14.24 -5.34
N THR A 249 -20.28 -14.48 -6.54
CA THR A 249 -19.93 -13.72 -7.74
C THR A 249 -21.19 -13.05 -8.29
N THR A 250 -21.12 -11.75 -8.52
CA THR A 250 -22.21 -11.00 -9.16
C THR A 250 -22.31 -11.35 -10.65
N PRO A 251 -23.46 -11.07 -11.33
CA PRO A 251 -23.59 -11.31 -12.78
C PRO A 251 -22.54 -10.57 -13.63
N HIS A 252 -21.93 -9.51 -13.09
CA HIS A 252 -20.86 -8.74 -13.74
C HIS A 252 -19.45 -9.20 -13.35
N GLY A 253 -19.30 -10.40 -12.74
CA GLY A 253 -18.02 -11.00 -12.41
C GLY A 253 -17.33 -10.42 -11.16
N ARG A 254 -17.96 -9.49 -10.42
CA ARG A 254 -17.42 -8.98 -9.15
C ARG A 254 -17.65 -10.00 -8.03
N ARG A 255 -16.61 -10.28 -7.26
CA ARG A 255 -16.68 -11.23 -6.12
C ARG A 255 -16.90 -10.48 -4.83
N PHE A 256 -17.66 -11.05 -3.91
CA PHE A 256 -17.82 -10.54 -2.56
C PHE A 256 -17.91 -11.68 -1.54
N LEU A 257 -17.50 -11.38 -0.33
CA LEU A 257 -17.55 -12.26 0.82
C LEU A 257 -18.79 -11.91 1.66
N SER A 258 -19.59 -12.93 2.01
CA SER A 258 -20.64 -12.83 3.03
C SER A 258 -20.23 -13.60 4.28
N THR A 259 -20.62 -13.13 5.44
CA THR A 259 -20.50 -13.85 6.72
C THR A 259 -21.84 -14.51 7.04
N GLU A 260 -21.79 -15.73 7.59
CA GLU A 260 -22.93 -16.48 8.10
C GLU A 260 -23.13 -16.22 9.60
#